data_0fc2361872714086048cf6a8abfbbce7
#
_entry.id   0fc2361872714086048cf6a8abfbbce7
#
_cell.length_a   1.000
_cell.length_b   1.000
_cell.length_c   1.000
_cell.angle_alpha   90.00
_cell.angle_beta   90.00
_cell.angle_gamma   90.00
#
_symmetry.space_group_name_H-M   'P 1'
#
loop_
_entity.id
_entity.type
_entity.pdbx_description
1 polymer ?
#
loop_
_entity_poly.entity_id
_entity_poly.type
_entity_poly.pdbx_seq_one_letter_code
_entity_poly.pdbx_strand_id
1 'polypeptide(L)'
;MLATAAAEGTATAADEREAAVCALLVARGRLKDGDLARARRLHEEATEGSLTALLARLGLVNERELAEAWSELLGVPMLAARDAPELAPTDLELSLRFLKQQHVVPVNDGAGGLALVVADPADPYPLQAVTLAAGRPVALRIGLRSEIDDLIERYYGSGRSAMGTIVENIDGGAAEVDDVEHLRDLASEAPVIRLVNLILQRAVEQRASDVHIEPFENRLKVRYRIDGVLHEVEAPPASSTAAVISRVKIMAKLNIAERRLPQDGRIQLRVQGKELDLRVSTVPTSFGESVVMRILDRESVVFDFASLGFTDSFQSRFVDVLQRPHGILLVTGPTGSGKTTTLYTALSKINTPDVKIITVEDPVEYQLEGINQIQAKPQIGLDFAAALRSIVRQDPDVIMIGEMRDLETCRIAIQSALTGHLVLSTLHTNSAAGGITRLLDMGVEDYLLGSTVNGILAQRLVRRLDPETAVSYEPSPEVIAQFELEKYAGGKPIRLWKPGSSAANPSGYRGRQAIMEFLVMSDPLRRLVMQRADAGEVEKQARAEGMRTMYEDGIAKSLAGVTTLEEVLRVTQEG
;
A
#
# COMPACT_ATOMS: atom_id res chain seq x y z
N MET A 1 10.53 -33.00 45.76
CA MET A 1 9.09 -33.25 45.52
C MET A 1 8.24 -31.97 45.51
N LEU A 2 8.46 -30.97 46.35
CA LEU A 2 7.68 -29.69 46.29
C LEU A 2 8.09 -28.78 45.12
N ALA A 3 9.30 -28.83 44.61
CA ALA A 3 9.75 -28.02 43.47
C ALA A 3 9.27 -28.55 42.11
N THR A 4 9.04 -29.87 41.98
CA THR A 4 8.53 -30.50 40.75
C THR A 4 7.04 -30.26 40.55
N ALA A 5 6.25 -30.25 41.64
CA ALA A 5 4.80 -29.97 41.56
C ALA A 5 4.46 -28.50 41.26
N ALA A 6 5.36 -27.56 41.65
CA ALA A 6 5.19 -26.14 41.27
C ALA A 6 5.55 -25.88 39.81
N ALA A 7 6.48 -26.62 39.21
CA ALA A 7 6.86 -26.52 37.82
C ALA A 7 5.81 -27.13 36.88
N GLU A 8 5.18 -28.25 37.25
CA GLU A 8 4.11 -28.88 36.48
C GLU A 8 2.81 -28.06 36.46
N GLY A 9 2.49 -27.35 37.56
CA GLY A 9 1.30 -26.46 37.60
C GLY A 9 1.46 -25.17 36.83
N THR A 10 2.69 -24.70 36.59
CA THR A 10 2.97 -23.50 35.78
C THR A 10 2.98 -23.80 34.28
N ALA A 11 3.43 -24.97 33.85
CA ALA A 11 3.42 -25.40 32.45
C ALA A 11 1.98 -25.55 31.90
N THR A 12 1.08 -26.20 32.65
CA THR A 12 -0.32 -26.34 32.25
C THR A 12 -1.09 -25.02 32.15
N ALA A 13 -0.80 -24.05 33.01
CA ALA A 13 -1.41 -22.73 32.97
C ALA A 13 -0.89 -21.86 31.79
N ALA A 14 0.34 -22.05 31.34
CA ALA A 14 0.89 -21.39 30.16
C ALA A 14 0.23 -21.95 28.88
N ASP A 15 0.13 -23.26 28.75
CA ASP A 15 -0.51 -23.93 27.62
C ASP A 15 -1.99 -23.54 27.47
N GLU A 16 -2.73 -23.41 28.57
CA GLU A 16 -4.12 -22.95 28.56
C GLU A 16 -4.27 -21.51 28.06
N ARG A 17 -3.35 -20.62 28.43
CA ARG A 17 -3.35 -19.22 27.96
C ARG A 17 -3.00 -19.12 26.48
N GLU A 18 -2.02 -19.87 26.01
CA GLU A 18 -1.70 -19.96 24.59
C GLU A 18 -2.88 -20.48 23.75
N ALA A 19 -3.54 -21.52 24.22
CA ALA A 19 -4.72 -22.06 23.59
C ALA A 19 -5.86 -21.02 23.49
N ALA A 20 -6.04 -20.21 24.56
CA ALA A 20 -7.04 -19.15 24.59
C ALA A 20 -6.70 -18.02 23.60
N VAL A 21 -5.44 -17.61 23.49
CA VAL A 21 -5.00 -16.62 22.49
C VAL A 21 -5.20 -17.13 21.06
N CYS A 22 -4.82 -18.39 20.80
CA CYS A 22 -5.05 -19.01 19.49
C CYS A 22 -6.55 -19.06 19.15
N ALA A 23 -7.41 -19.42 20.10
CA ALA A 23 -8.86 -19.43 19.91
C ALA A 23 -9.42 -18.02 19.62
N LEU A 24 -8.91 -17.00 20.32
CA LEU A 24 -9.28 -15.60 20.08
C LEU A 24 -8.88 -15.14 18.67
N LEU A 25 -7.67 -15.48 18.22
CA LEU A 25 -7.20 -15.16 16.86
C LEU A 25 -8.02 -15.87 15.77
N VAL A 26 -8.40 -17.12 16.00
CA VAL A 26 -9.29 -17.86 15.08
C VAL A 26 -10.67 -17.22 15.04
N ALA A 27 -11.26 -16.91 16.20
CA ALA A 27 -12.57 -16.26 16.29
C ALA A 27 -12.62 -14.89 15.58
N ARG A 28 -11.49 -14.18 15.54
CA ARG A 28 -11.32 -12.90 14.82
C ARG A 28 -11.01 -13.07 13.33
N GLY A 29 -10.90 -14.30 12.84
CA GLY A 29 -10.50 -14.58 11.46
C GLY A 29 -9.05 -14.19 11.11
N ARG A 30 -8.19 -14.02 12.13
CA ARG A 30 -6.78 -13.66 11.98
C ARG A 30 -5.87 -14.87 11.86
N LEU A 31 -6.35 -16.04 12.23
CA LEU A 31 -5.68 -17.33 12.11
C LEU A 31 -6.66 -18.35 11.57
N LYS A 32 -6.26 -19.12 10.57
CA LYS A 32 -7.08 -20.20 10.02
C LYS A 32 -6.86 -21.49 10.82
N ASP A 33 -7.93 -22.26 11.06
CA ASP A 33 -7.84 -23.54 11.78
C ASP A 33 -6.82 -24.51 11.17
N GLY A 34 -6.72 -24.56 9.85
CA GLY A 34 -5.75 -25.41 9.15
C GLY A 34 -4.31 -25.00 9.39
N ASP A 35 -4.04 -23.68 9.49
CA ASP A 35 -2.70 -23.14 9.77
C ASP A 35 -2.34 -23.36 11.26
N LEU A 36 -3.30 -23.20 12.17
CA LEU A 36 -3.13 -23.53 13.59
C LEU A 36 -2.80 -25.02 13.80
N ALA A 37 -3.53 -25.91 13.12
CA ALA A 37 -3.28 -27.35 13.21
C ALA A 37 -1.91 -27.75 12.68
N ARG A 38 -1.42 -27.03 11.64
CA ARG A 38 -0.07 -27.21 11.10
C ARG A 38 1.00 -26.70 12.06
N ALA A 39 0.79 -25.52 12.63
CA ALA A 39 1.71 -24.93 13.60
C ALA A 39 1.85 -25.79 14.88
N ARG A 40 0.74 -26.36 15.37
CA ARG A 40 0.78 -27.29 16.52
C ARG A 40 1.63 -28.52 16.26
N ARG A 41 1.49 -29.16 15.10
CA ARG A 41 2.32 -30.31 14.72
C ARG A 41 3.81 -29.95 14.67
N LEU A 42 4.13 -28.79 14.09
CA LEU A 42 5.54 -28.31 14.05
C LEU A 42 6.05 -27.96 15.44
N HIS A 43 5.18 -27.48 16.33
CA HIS A 43 5.56 -27.15 17.70
C HIS A 43 5.81 -28.41 18.55
N GLU A 44 5.02 -29.48 18.34
CA GLU A 44 5.24 -30.79 18.97
C GLU A 44 6.58 -31.43 18.57
N GLU A 45 7.08 -31.15 17.35
CA GLU A 45 8.37 -31.62 16.86
C GLU A 45 9.54 -30.70 17.27
N ALA A 46 9.26 -29.44 17.61
CA ALA A 46 10.25 -28.44 17.99
C ALA A 46 10.34 -28.35 19.53
N THR A 47 11.52 -28.59 20.08
CA THR A 47 11.77 -28.61 21.52
C THR A 47 11.92 -27.23 22.19
N GLU A 48 11.80 -26.12 21.46
CA GLU A 48 12.07 -24.76 21.98
C GLU A 48 11.05 -23.70 21.54
N GLY A 49 10.58 -22.88 22.49
CA GLY A 49 9.73 -21.69 22.29
C GLY A 49 8.23 -21.99 22.44
N SER A 50 7.43 -20.92 22.48
CA SER A 50 5.97 -21.00 22.58
C SER A 50 5.31 -21.23 21.20
N LEU A 51 4.09 -21.77 21.20
CA LEU A 51 3.28 -21.92 19.96
C LEU A 51 2.98 -20.53 19.35
N THR A 52 2.68 -19.53 20.17
CA THR A 52 2.40 -18.16 19.72
C THR A 52 3.63 -17.49 19.09
N ALA A 53 4.82 -17.69 19.65
CA ALA A 53 6.07 -17.23 19.03
C ALA A 53 6.34 -17.95 17.68
N LEU A 54 6.00 -19.23 17.58
CA LEU A 54 6.11 -19.99 16.33
C LEU A 54 5.14 -19.44 15.26
N LEU A 55 3.88 -19.13 15.62
CA LEU A 55 2.91 -18.54 14.70
C LEU A 55 3.40 -17.21 14.11
N ALA A 56 3.96 -16.34 14.96
CA ALA A 56 4.55 -15.06 14.51
C ALA A 56 5.77 -15.29 13.60
N ARG A 57 6.67 -16.21 13.98
CA ARG A 57 7.89 -16.54 13.22
C ARG A 57 7.59 -17.15 11.85
N LEU A 58 6.51 -17.93 11.74
CA LEU A 58 6.04 -18.50 10.47
C LEU A 58 5.25 -17.50 9.62
N GLY A 59 4.98 -16.28 10.14
CA GLY A 59 4.19 -15.26 9.47
C GLY A 59 2.70 -15.62 9.33
N LEU A 60 2.21 -16.54 10.16
CA LEU A 60 0.81 -16.97 10.16
C LEU A 60 -0.11 -15.99 10.90
N VAL A 61 0.47 -15.20 11.81
CA VAL A 61 -0.19 -14.12 12.56
C VAL A 61 0.73 -12.91 12.57
N ASN A 62 0.15 -11.72 12.48
CA ASN A 62 0.89 -10.46 12.61
C ASN A 62 1.28 -10.23 14.08
N GLU A 63 2.49 -9.72 14.33
CA GLU A 63 2.98 -9.39 15.68
C GLU A 63 2.00 -8.49 16.44
N ARG A 64 1.41 -7.51 15.78
CA ARG A 64 0.46 -6.59 16.39
C ARG A 64 -0.84 -7.28 16.81
N GLU A 65 -1.38 -8.13 15.96
CA GLU A 65 -2.60 -8.89 16.26
C GLU A 65 -2.37 -9.86 17.41
N LEU A 66 -1.19 -10.45 17.48
CA LEU A 66 -0.78 -11.31 18.58
C LEU A 66 -0.62 -10.52 19.89
N ALA A 67 0.04 -9.38 19.84
CA ALA A 67 0.22 -8.51 21.01
C ALA A 67 -1.12 -7.96 21.53
N GLU A 68 -2.03 -7.56 20.63
CA GLU A 68 -3.40 -7.14 20.98
C GLU A 68 -4.20 -8.28 21.63
N ALA A 69 -4.09 -9.51 21.12
CA ALA A 69 -4.76 -10.67 21.69
C ALA A 69 -4.22 -11.01 23.09
N TRP A 70 -2.91 -10.94 23.29
CA TRP A 70 -2.28 -11.10 24.60
C TRP A 70 -2.69 -10.01 25.59
N SER A 71 -2.68 -8.75 25.15
CA SER A 71 -3.09 -7.60 25.97
C SER A 71 -4.52 -7.75 26.47
N GLU A 72 -5.43 -8.16 25.60
CA GLU A 72 -6.84 -8.38 25.95
C GLU A 72 -7.04 -9.55 26.89
N LEU A 73 -6.41 -10.70 26.62
CA LEU A 73 -6.56 -11.89 27.44
C LEU A 73 -6.03 -11.69 28.87
N LEU A 74 -4.88 -11.01 29.00
CA LEU A 74 -4.22 -10.80 30.30
C LEU A 74 -4.69 -9.52 31.00
N GLY A 75 -5.42 -8.62 30.33
CA GLY A 75 -5.78 -7.31 30.86
C GLY A 75 -4.57 -6.40 31.10
N VAL A 76 -3.46 -6.63 30.36
CA VAL A 76 -2.18 -5.92 30.51
C VAL A 76 -2.04 -4.91 29.38
N PRO A 77 -1.73 -3.62 29.67
CA PRO A 77 -1.62 -2.61 28.63
C PRO A 77 -0.41 -2.85 27.73
N MET A 78 -0.57 -2.49 26.46
CA MET A 78 0.53 -2.46 25.49
C MET A 78 1.39 -1.20 25.73
N LEU A 79 2.69 -1.33 25.48
CA LEU A 79 3.64 -0.23 25.42
C LEU A 79 4.32 -0.23 24.05
N ALA A 80 4.10 0.83 23.27
CA ALA A 80 4.82 1.03 22.03
C ALA A 80 6.21 1.65 22.29
N ALA A 81 7.20 1.36 21.44
CA ALA A 81 8.57 1.87 21.59
C ALA A 81 8.66 3.41 21.67
N ARG A 82 7.73 4.11 21.06
CA ARG A 82 7.63 5.57 21.06
C ARG A 82 7.14 6.16 22.38
N ASP A 83 6.34 5.39 23.13
CA ASP A 83 5.77 5.80 24.42
C ASP A 83 6.68 5.37 25.59
N ALA A 84 7.76 4.65 25.28
CA ALA A 84 8.76 4.24 26.23
C ALA A 84 9.66 5.45 26.64
N PRO A 85 10.10 5.50 27.91
CA PRO A 85 11.01 6.54 28.38
C PRO A 85 12.26 6.69 27.51
N GLU A 86 12.86 7.88 27.48
CA GLU A 86 14.08 8.12 26.69
C GLU A 86 15.31 7.36 27.22
N LEU A 87 15.35 7.08 28.53
CA LEU A 87 16.48 6.45 29.21
C LEU A 87 16.10 5.10 29.79
N ALA A 88 17.04 4.14 29.66
CA ALA A 88 16.95 2.84 30.29
C ALA A 88 16.98 2.97 31.83
N PRO A 89 16.41 2.00 32.59
CA PRO A 89 16.63 1.89 34.02
C PRO A 89 18.13 1.74 34.32
N THR A 90 18.68 2.61 35.19
CA THR A 90 20.10 2.64 35.53
C THR A 90 20.45 1.76 36.73
N ASP A 91 19.44 1.30 37.45
CA ASP A 91 19.57 0.51 38.68
C ASP A 91 19.43 -1.02 38.43
N LEU A 92 19.47 -1.44 37.20
CA LEU A 92 19.29 -2.83 36.80
C LEU A 92 20.36 -3.26 35.79
N GLU A 93 21.24 -4.17 36.19
CA GLU A 93 22.23 -4.75 35.29
C GLU A 93 21.73 -6.07 34.68
N LEU A 94 21.34 -6.02 33.42
CA LEU A 94 20.96 -7.19 32.61
C LEU A 94 21.91 -7.35 31.44
N SER A 95 22.25 -8.59 31.09
CA SER A 95 23.09 -8.82 29.93
C SER A 95 22.30 -8.55 28.62
N LEU A 96 22.93 -7.86 27.68
CA LEU A 96 22.34 -7.61 26.34
C LEU A 96 21.94 -8.93 25.65
N ARG A 97 22.74 -9.99 25.89
CA ARG A 97 22.44 -11.33 25.36
C ARG A 97 21.10 -11.87 25.88
N PHE A 98 20.82 -11.70 27.18
CA PHE A 98 19.55 -12.12 27.79
C PHE A 98 18.38 -11.34 27.20
N LEU A 99 18.49 -10.01 27.12
CA LEU A 99 17.44 -9.15 26.57
C LEU A 99 17.09 -9.53 25.13
N LYS A 100 18.11 -9.73 24.28
CA LYS A 100 17.94 -10.13 22.87
C LYS A 100 17.40 -11.56 22.73
N GLN A 101 17.87 -12.49 23.54
CA GLN A 101 17.44 -13.89 23.45
C GLN A 101 15.99 -14.07 23.92
N GLN A 102 15.56 -13.32 24.91
CA GLN A 102 14.22 -13.39 25.48
C GLN A 102 13.24 -12.40 24.85
N HIS A 103 13.70 -11.48 23.99
CA HIS A 103 12.89 -10.40 23.41
C HIS A 103 12.11 -9.62 24.46
N VAL A 104 12.83 -9.11 25.48
CA VAL A 104 12.26 -8.34 26.59
C VAL A 104 13.10 -7.11 26.86
N VAL A 105 12.47 -6.02 27.31
CA VAL A 105 13.18 -4.80 27.67
C VAL A 105 12.59 -4.18 28.95
N PRO A 106 13.42 -3.90 29.98
CA PRO A 106 12.96 -3.19 31.15
C PRO A 106 12.83 -1.70 30.84
N VAL A 107 11.78 -1.07 31.37
CA VAL A 107 11.48 0.36 31.22
C VAL A 107 11.07 0.96 32.56
N ASN A 108 11.33 2.25 32.75
CA ASN A 108 10.81 2.98 33.90
C ASN A 108 9.32 3.24 33.76
N ASP A 109 8.50 2.92 34.78
CA ASP A 109 7.04 3.05 34.76
C ASP A 109 6.58 4.36 35.44
N GLY A 110 7.08 5.50 34.99
CA GLY A 110 6.64 6.88 35.31
C GLY A 110 6.60 7.31 36.79
N ALA A 111 6.34 6.42 37.73
CA ALA A 111 6.22 6.71 39.17
C ALA A 111 7.40 6.13 39.99
N GLY A 112 8.57 5.89 39.36
CA GLY A 112 9.71 5.20 39.99
C GLY A 112 9.55 3.70 40.04
N GLY A 113 8.51 3.14 39.42
CA GLY A 113 8.30 1.71 39.21
C GLY A 113 9.12 1.17 38.04
N LEU A 114 9.26 -0.16 38.01
CA LEU A 114 9.89 -0.89 36.90
C LEU A 114 8.86 -1.73 36.18
N ALA A 115 8.84 -1.66 34.87
CA ALA A 115 8.02 -2.53 34.02
C ALA A 115 8.93 -3.33 33.08
N LEU A 116 8.51 -4.54 32.73
CA LEU A 116 9.13 -5.37 31.70
C LEU A 116 8.19 -5.46 30.51
N VAL A 117 8.66 -4.99 29.36
CA VAL A 117 7.94 -5.16 28.09
C VAL A 117 8.35 -6.50 27.50
N VAL A 118 7.38 -7.33 27.17
CA VAL A 118 7.58 -8.68 26.64
C VAL A 118 6.83 -8.85 25.34
N ALA A 119 7.43 -9.57 24.39
CA ALA A 119 6.77 -9.95 23.14
C ALA A 119 5.92 -11.21 23.31
N ASP A 120 6.35 -12.12 24.19
CA ASP A 120 5.70 -13.39 24.45
C ASP A 120 5.50 -13.59 25.97
N PRO A 121 4.31 -13.31 26.49
CA PRO A 121 4.00 -13.49 27.91
C PRO A 121 3.66 -14.94 28.29
N ALA A 122 3.68 -15.89 27.33
CA ALA A 122 3.49 -17.31 27.63
C ALA A 122 4.64 -17.86 28.48
N ASP A 123 5.87 -17.39 28.22
CA ASP A 123 7.05 -17.75 29.03
C ASP A 123 7.15 -16.87 30.30
N PRO A 124 6.95 -17.42 31.50
CA PRO A 124 7.08 -16.68 32.75
C PRO A 124 8.53 -16.40 33.15
N TYR A 125 9.49 -17.07 32.55
CA TYR A 125 10.91 -17.01 32.95
C TYR A 125 11.51 -15.59 32.88
N PRO A 126 11.31 -14.80 31.79
CA PRO A 126 11.90 -13.47 31.72
C PRO A 126 11.41 -12.53 32.82
N LEU A 127 10.10 -12.55 33.12
CA LEU A 127 9.55 -11.72 34.19
C LEU A 127 10.06 -12.12 35.58
N GLN A 128 10.15 -13.42 35.83
CA GLN A 128 10.70 -13.92 37.09
C GLN A 128 12.20 -13.58 37.26
N ALA A 129 12.97 -13.76 36.19
CA ALA A 129 14.40 -13.44 36.18
C ALA A 129 14.67 -11.95 36.44
N VAL A 130 13.91 -11.07 35.77
CA VAL A 130 14.05 -9.62 35.96
C VAL A 130 13.53 -9.17 37.31
N THR A 131 12.46 -9.76 37.84
CA THR A 131 11.96 -9.47 39.20
C THR A 131 12.98 -9.85 40.25
N LEU A 132 13.64 -11.00 40.10
CA LEU A 132 14.70 -11.44 41.00
C LEU A 132 15.92 -10.50 40.96
N ALA A 133 16.35 -10.11 39.74
CA ALA A 133 17.48 -9.20 39.56
C ALA A 133 17.20 -7.80 40.10
N ALA A 134 15.96 -7.31 39.95
CA ALA A 134 15.55 -6.00 40.42
C ALA A 134 15.33 -5.94 41.95
N GLY A 135 15.10 -7.07 42.61
CA GLY A 135 14.78 -7.12 44.05
C GLY A 135 13.46 -6.41 44.41
N ARG A 136 12.62 -6.07 43.45
CA ARG A 136 11.36 -5.35 43.61
C ARG A 136 10.30 -5.84 42.57
N PRO A 137 9.01 -5.59 42.81
CA PRO A 137 7.97 -5.95 41.86
C PRO A 137 8.17 -5.28 40.49
N VAL A 138 7.99 -6.04 39.43
CA VAL A 138 8.12 -5.59 38.06
C VAL A 138 6.73 -5.73 37.38
N ALA A 139 6.20 -4.63 36.84
CA ALA A 139 4.96 -4.64 36.12
C ALA A 139 5.13 -5.26 34.73
N LEU A 140 4.17 -6.03 34.27
CA LEU A 140 4.18 -6.58 32.91
C LEU A 140 3.59 -5.56 31.93
N ARG A 141 4.19 -5.46 30.74
CA ARG A 141 3.67 -4.75 29.58
C ARG A 141 3.82 -5.63 28.35
N ILE A 142 2.90 -5.52 27.40
CA ILE A 142 3.00 -6.22 26.13
C ILE A 142 3.58 -5.27 25.09
N GLY A 143 4.53 -5.73 24.29
CA GLY A 143 5.13 -4.97 23.19
C GLY A 143 5.23 -5.80 21.92
N LEU A 144 5.41 -5.12 20.77
CA LEU A 144 5.76 -5.79 19.54
C LEU A 144 7.20 -6.25 19.60
N ARG A 145 7.48 -7.45 19.14
CA ARG A 145 8.85 -7.99 19.13
C ARG A 145 9.83 -7.06 18.41
N SER A 146 9.43 -6.57 17.23
CA SER A 146 10.22 -5.61 16.47
C SER A 146 10.51 -4.32 17.25
N GLU A 147 9.51 -3.78 17.96
CA GLU A 147 9.67 -2.57 18.77
C GLU A 147 10.50 -2.80 20.04
N ILE A 148 10.42 -4.00 20.62
CA ILE A 148 11.29 -4.40 21.76
C ILE A 148 12.73 -4.48 21.32
N ASP A 149 13.01 -5.09 20.17
CA ASP A 149 14.37 -5.17 19.62
C ASP A 149 14.94 -3.77 19.33
N ASP A 150 14.15 -2.84 18.82
CA ASP A 150 14.52 -1.43 18.63
C ASP A 150 14.80 -0.72 19.97
N LEU A 151 14.00 -0.99 21.01
CA LEU A 151 14.21 -0.46 22.36
C LEU A 151 15.49 -1.02 23.00
N ILE A 152 15.77 -2.31 22.83
CA ILE A 152 17.02 -2.92 23.31
C ILE A 152 18.22 -2.25 22.65
N GLU A 153 18.17 -2.01 21.35
CA GLU A 153 19.24 -1.29 20.66
C GLU A 153 19.36 0.17 21.12
N ARG A 154 18.26 0.87 21.33
CA ARG A 154 18.25 2.25 21.80
C ARG A 154 18.83 2.39 23.22
N TYR A 155 18.55 1.45 24.12
CA TYR A 155 18.94 1.53 25.52
C TYR A 155 20.31 0.90 25.83
N TYR A 156 20.64 -0.21 25.18
CA TYR A 156 21.78 -1.05 25.50
C TYR A 156 22.71 -1.28 24.30
N GLY A 157 22.29 -0.91 23.11
CA GLY A 157 23.09 -0.98 21.90
C GLY A 157 24.09 0.17 21.81
N SER A 158 25.21 -0.05 21.19
CA SER A 158 26.24 0.97 20.92
C SER A 158 25.83 1.94 19.78
N GLY A 159 24.53 2.26 19.64
CA GLY A 159 23.98 3.11 18.56
C GLY A 159 23.79 2.38 17.22
N ARG A 160 23.72 1.05 17.22
CA ARG A 160 23.59 0.24 16.00
C ARG A 160 22.15 -0.26 15.84
N SER A 161 21.62 -0.14 14.64
CA SER A 161 20.25 -0.59 14.31
C SER A 161 20.16 -2.11 14.08
N ALA A 162 18.92 -2.66 14.03
CA ALA A 162 18.68 -4.07 13.65
C ALA A 162 19.33 -4.41 12.30
N MET A 163 19.39 -3.46 11.38
CA MET A 163 20.05 -3.60 10.08
C MET A 163 21.59 -3.64 10.25
N GLY A 164 22.16 -2.82 11.13
CA GLY A 164 23.59 -2.81 11.45
C GLY A 164 24.06 -4.14 12.05
N THR A 165 23.27 -4.74 12.93
CA THR A 165 23.59 -6.04 13.56
C THR A 165 23.58 -7.21 12.55
N ILE A 166 22.72 -7.17 11.56
CA ILE A 166 22.68 -8.17 10.47
C ILE A 166 23.94 -8.04 9.60
N VAL A 167 24.40 -6.81 9.37
CA VAL A 167 25.54 -6.50 8.49
C VAL A 167 26.88 -6.91 9.07
N GLU A 168 27.08 -6.85 10.39
CA GLU A 168 28.31 -7.31 11.03
C GLU A 168 28.62 -8.80 10.78
N ASN A 169 27.59 -9.57 10.42
CA ASN A 169 27.75 -10.98 10.05
C ASN A 169 27.96 -11.19 8.53
N ILE A 170 28.08 -10.13 7.76
CA ILE A 170 28.47 -10.19 6.35
C ILE A 170 29.98 -9.98 6.32
N ASP A 171 30.76 -11.03 6.12
CA ASP A 171 32.21 -10.92 6.01
C ASP A 171 32.58 -9.93 4.89
N GLY A 172 33.20 -8.82 5.31
CA GLY A 172 33.55 -7.69 4.44
C GLY A 172 34.75 -7.98 3.54
N GLY A 173 34.68 -9.04 2.78
CA GLY A 173 35.60 -9.25 1.67
C GLY A 173 35.33 -8.24 0.56
N ALA A 174 36.13 -7.16 0.49
CA ALA A 174 36.22 -6.32 -0.69
C ALA A 174 36.88 -7.11 -1.84
N ALA A 175 36.17 -8.10 -2.38
CA ALA A 175 36.58 -8.79 -3.58
C ALA A 175 35.97 -8.09 -4.81
N GLU A 176 36.74 -7.99 -5.86
CA GLU A 176 36.28 -7.48 -7.17
C GLU A 176 35.00 -8.20 -7.58
N VAL A 177 33.93 -7.42 -7.74
CA VAL A 177 32.51 -7.86 -7.78
C VAL A 177 32.12 -8.43 -9.15
N ASP A 178 33.05 -8.97 -9.95
CA ASP A 178 32.78 -9.46 -11.30
C ASP A 178 32.47 -10.97 -11.39
N ASP A 179 32.64 -11.71 -10.32
CA ASP A 179 32.30 -13.15 -10.32
C ASP A 179 30.83 -13.39 -9.98
N VAL A 180 30.07 -13.90 -10.96
CA VAL A 180 28.63 -14.19 -10.84
C VAL A 180 28.35 -15.30 -9.83
N GLU A 181 29.22 -16.30 -9.72
CA GLU A 181 29.07 -17.39 -8.75
C GLU A 181 29.25 -16.85 -7.33
N HIS A 182 30.25 -16.04 -7.10
CA HIS A 182 30.48 -15.40 -5.81
C HIS A 182 29.30 -14.50 -5.38
N LEU A 183 28.72 -13.73 -6.30
CA LEU A 183 27.53 -12.92 -6.01
C LEU A 183 26.29 -13.75 -5.69
N ARG A 184 26.13 -14.90 -6.34
CA ARG A 184 25.06 -15.84 -6.08
C ARG A 184 25.17 -16.43 -4.68
N ASP A 185 26.39 -16.77 -4.28
CA ASP A 185 26.68 -17.29 -2.93
C ASP A 185 26.42 -16.24 -1.87
N LEU A 186 26.95 -15.03 -2.00
CA LEU A 186 26.67 -13.91 -1.10
C LEU A 186 25.17 -13.58 -1.01
N ALA A 187 24.46 -13.58 -2.13
CA ALA A 187 23.03 -13.33 -2.17
C ALA A 187 22.19 -14.46 -1.52
N SER A 188 22.78 -15.61 -1.31
CA SER A 188 22.16 -16.78 -0.67
C SER A 188 22.52 -16.90 0.79
N GLU A 189 23.41 -16.05 1.30
CA GLU A 189 23.77 -16.02 2.72
C GLU A 189 22.60 -15.55 3.60
N ALA A 190 22.49 -16.17 4.78
CA ALA A 190 21.42 -15.86 5.74
C ALA A 190 21.32 -14.38 6.13
N PRO A 191 22.41 -13.61 6.27
CA PRO A 191 22.33 -12.17 6.56
C PRO A 191 21.68 -11.37 5.44
N VAL A 192 22.04 -11.60 4.17
CA VAL A 192 21.48 -10.88 3.01
C VAL A 192 19.99 -11.20 2.83
N ILE A 193 19.61 -12.46 3.03
CA ILE A 193 18.21 -12.89 3.01
C ILE A 193 17.42 -12.12 4.08
N ARG A 194 17.94 -12.01 5.29
CA ARG A 194 17.31 -11.27 6.39
C ARG A 194 17.20 -9.78 6.11
N LEU A 195 18.22 -9.16 5.50
CA LEU A 195 18.18 -7.75 5.10
C LEU A 195 17.03 -7.46 4.11
N VAL A 196 16.94 -8.24 3.03
CA VAL A 196 15.88 -8.05 2.03
C VAL A 196 14.51 -8.30 2.64
N ASN A 197 14.37 -9.34 3.46
CA ASN A 197 13.11 -9.62 4.15
C ASN A 197 12.70 -8.48 5.10
N LEU A 198 13.65 -7.91 5.86
CA LEU A 198 13.39 -6.77 6.75
C LEU A 198 12.95 -5.53 5.98
N ILE A 199 13.59 -5.22 4.84
CA ILE A 199 13.18 -4.11 3.97
C ILE A 199 11.74 -4.32 3.50
N LEU A 200 11.39 -5.51 3.03
CA LEU A 200 10.05 -5.81 2.53
C LEU A 200 9.01 -5.82 3.66
N GLN A 201 9.35 -6.38 4.82
CA GLN A 201 8.48 -6.40 5.99
C GLN A 201 8.13 -4.98 6.45
N ARG A 202 9.14 -4.11 6.64
CA ARG A 202 8.94 -2.70 7.02
C ARG A 202 8.13 -1.94 5.98
N ALA A 203 8.33 -2.21 4.69
CA ALA A 203 7.54 -1.60 3.62
C ALA A 203 6.05 -1.96 3.72
N VAL A 204 5.74 -3.23 4.02
CA VAL A 204 4.36 -3.70 4.21
C VAL A 204 3.73 -3.09 5.47
N GLU A 205 4.47 -3.05 6.58
CA GLU A 205 4.01 -2.43 7.84
C GLU A 205 3.66 -0.97 7.67
N GLN A 206 4.47 -0.24 6.88
CA GLN A 206 4.24 1.16 6.56
C GLN A 206 3.27 1.37 5.38
N ARG A 207 2.68 0.30 4.84
CA ARG A 207 1.76 0.34 3.70
C ARG A 207 2.34 1.06 2.48
N ALA A 208 3.63 0.81 2.21
CA ALA A 208 4.28 1.33 1.03
C ALA A 208 3.70 0.70 -0.25
N SER A 209 3.51 1.51 -1.28
CA SER A 209 3.14 1.04 -2.62
C SER A 209 4.35 0.58 -3.43
N ASP A 210 5.51 1.19 -3.19
CA ASP A 210 6.75 0.89 -3.92
C ASP A 210 7.94 0.95 -2.96
N VAL A 211 8.91 0.06 -3.18
CA VAL A 211 10.23 0.05 -2.53
C VAL A 211 11.28 0.39 -3.58
N HIS A 212 12.06 1.40 -3.32
CA HIS A 212 13.19 1.81 -4.16
C HIS A 212 14.50 1.46 -3.45
N ILE A 213 15.39 0.75 -4.12
CA ILE A 213 16.75 0.45 -3.68
C ILE A 213 17.71 1.04 -4.71
N GLU A 214 18.42 2.09 -4.32
CA GLU A 214 19.15 2.95 -5.24
C GLU A 214 20.60 3.09 -4.80
N PRO A 215 21.57 2.57 -5.59
CA PRO A 215 22.98 2.74 -5.32
C PRO A 215 23.46 4.16 -5.67
N PHE A 216 24.30 4.70 -4.81
CA PHE A 216 25.07 5.93 -5.00
C PHE A 216 26.55 5.65 -4.74
N GLU A 217 27.43 6.60 -4.99
CA GLU A 217 28.89 6.44 -4.91
C GLU A 217 29.35 5.78 -3.58
N ASN A 218 28.87 6.27 -2.45
CA ASN A 218 29.32 5.83 -1.12
C ASN A 218 28.19 5.31 -0.21
N ARG A 219 26.99 5.15 -0.75
CA ARG A 219 25.84 4.70 0.03
C ARG A 219 24.78 4.00 -0.81
N LEU A 220 24.03 3.13 -0.18
CA LEU A 220 22.78 2.62 -0.70
C LEU A 220 21.65 3.47 -0.12
N LYS A 221 20.70 3.89 -0.93
CA LYS A 221 19.45 4.49 -0.47
C LYS A 221 18.31 3.49 -0.58
N VAL A 222 17.52 3.38 0.49
CA VAL A 222 16.22 2.69 0.46
C VAL A 222 15.15 3.73 0.70
N ARG A 223 14.14 3.76 -0.17
CA ARG A 223 13.01 4.68 -0.04
C ARG A 223 11.71 3.92 -0.21
N TYR A 224 10.72 4.26 0.61
CA TYR A 224 9.36 3.75 0.47
C TYR A 224 8.45 4.83 -0.09
N ARG A 225 7.59 4.46 -1.03
CA ARG A 225 6.50 5.33 -1.48
C ARG A 225 5.27 5.03 -0.64
N ILE A 226 4.93 5.97 0.25
CA ILE A 226 3.77 5.86 1.15
C ILE A 226 2.79 6.97 0.77
N ASP A 227 1.55 6.61 0.47
CA ASP A 227 0.51 7.53 0.02
C ASP A 227 0.95 8.48 -1.12
N GLY A 228 1.79 7.96 -2.03
CA GLY A 228 2.31 8.68 -3.21
C GLY A 228 3.60 9.47 -2.96
N VAL A 229 4.05 9.65 -1.73
CA VAL A 229 5.27 10.39 -1.36
C VAL A 229 6.42 9.43 -1.05
N LEU A 230 7.63 9.77 -1.50
CA LEU A 230 8.85 9.00 -1.19
C LEU A 230 9.42 9.41 0.16
N HIS A 231 9.65 8.42 1.01
CA HIS A 231 10.29 8.56 2.32
C HIS A 231 11.59 7.77 2.34
N GLU A 232 12.69 8.42 2.69
CA GLU A 232 13.99 7.74 2.91
C GLU A 232 13.92 6.99 4.24
N VAL A 233 14.38 5.73 4.21
CA VAL A 233 14.39 4.86 5.38
C VAL A 233 15.80 4.34 5.60
N GLU A 234 16.01 3.67 6.72
CA GLU A 234 17.27 3.03 7.02
C GLU A 234 17.68 2.06 5.89
N ALA A 235 18.92 2.16 5.46
CA ALA A 235 19.47 1.38 4.37
C ALA A 235 20.66 0.52 4.84
N PRO A 236 20.88 -0.64 4.20
CA PRO A 236 22.10 -1.41 4.38
C PRO A 236 23.36 -0.61 3.97
N PRO A 237 24.54 -0.96 4.50
CA PRO A 237 25.78 -0.30 4.10
C PRO A 237 26.10 -0.55 2.61
N ALA A 238 26.85 0.37 2.03
CA ALA A 238 27.23 0.33 0.61
C ALA A 238 27.91 -0.99 0.20
N SER A 239 28.68 -1.62 1.10
CA SER A 239 29.34 -2.91 0.86
C SER A 239 28.37 -4.07 0.56
N SER A 240 27.14 -4.01 1.04
CA SER A 240 26.13 -5.05 0.80
C SER A 240 25.26 -4.81 -0.45
N THR A 241 25.48 -3.70 -1.16
CA THR A 241 24.63 -3.28 -2.29
C THR A 241 24.49 -4.38 -3.36
N ALA A 242 25.60 -4.92 -3.82
CA ALA A 242 25.59 -5.93 -4.88
C ALA A 242 24.88 -7.22 -4.45
N ALA A 243 25.09 -7.66 -3.21
CA ALA A 243 24.45 -8.85 -2.65
C ALA A 243 22.93 -8.65 -2.49
N VAL A 244 22.49 -7.49 -1.98
CA VAL A 244 21.06 -7.15 -1.83
C VAL A 244 20.36 -7.13 -3.19
N ILE A 245 20.94 -6.47 -4.19
CA ILE A 245 20.38 -6.40 -5.55
C ILE A 245 20.34 -7.79 -6.19
N SER A 246 21.43 -8.56 -6.08
CA SER A 246 21.47 -9.94 -6.59
C SER A 246 20.41 -10.82 -5.91
N ARG A 247 20.18 -10.66 -4.61
CA ARG A 247 19.11 -11.36 -3.89
C ARG A 247 17.72 -11.02 -4.44
N VAL A 248 17.44 -9.74 -4.67
CA VAL A 248 16.16 -9.32 -5.28
C VAL A 248 16.01 -9.91 -6.69
N LYS A 249 17.08 -9.91 -7.51
CA LYS A 249 17.08 -10.51 -8.85
C LYS A 249 16.80 -12.02 -8.81
N ILE A 250 17.42 -12.75 -7.87
CA ILE A 250 17.14 -14.19 -7.65
C ILE A 250 15.66 -14.41 -7.34
N MET A 251 15.13 -13.64 -6.38
CA MET A 251 13.72 -13.75 -5.97
C MET A 251 12.77 -13.44 -7.13
N ALA A 252 13.13 -12.48 -7.99
CA ALA A 252 12.37 -12.08 -9.18
C ALA A 252 12.60 -12.98 -10.41
N LYS A 253 13.46 -14.00 -10.31
CA LYS A 253 13.88 -14.89 -11.39
C LYS A 253 14.54 -14.16 -12.57
N LEU A 254 15.29 -13.09 -12.27
CA LEU A 254 16.05 -12.29 -13.22
C LEU A 254 17.47 -12.84 -13.39
N ASN A 255 18.13 -12.45 -14.49
CA ASN A 255 19.51 -12.84 -14.77
C ASN A 255 20.49 -12.00 -13.95
N ILE A 256 21.19 -12.61 -13.00
CA ILE A 256 22.17 -11.96 -12.12
C ILE A 256 23.41 -11.50 -12.90
N ALA A 257 23.80 -12.26 -13.93
CA ALA A 257 24.98 -11.97 -14.75
C ALA A 257 24.79 -10.76 -15.66
N GLU A 258 23.55 -10.46 -16.07
CA GLU A 258 23.28 -9.29 -16.92
C GLU A 258 22.99 -8.06 -16.04
N ARG A 259 23.87 -7.06 -16.11
CA ARG A 259 23.81 -5.82 -15.32
C ARG A 259 23.74 -4.56 -16.17
N ARG A 260 23.81 -4.72 -17.50
CA ARG A 260 23.90 -3.61 -18.46
C ARG A 260 22.55 -3.29 -19.11
N LEU A 261 21.58 -4.20 -18.98
CA LEU A 261 20.25 -4.06 -19.57
C LEU A 261 19.19 -4.02 -18.47
N PRO A 262 18.13 -3.21 -18.65
CA PRO A 262 16.95 -3.27 -17.78
C PRO A 262 16.32 -4.67 -17.79
N GLN A 263 15.81 -5.09 -16.65
CA GLN A 263 15.10 -6.35 -16.51
C GLN A 263 13.84 -6.15 -15.67
N ASP A 264 12.77 -6.84 -16.06
CA ASP A 264 11.51 -6.86 -15.34
C ASP A 264 11.18 -8.27 -14.89
N GLY A 265 10.69 -8.41 -13.66
CA GLY A 265 10.37 -9.69 -13.06
C GLY A 265 9.27 -9.59 -12.01
N ARG A 266 9.01 -10.70 -11.34
CA ARG A 266 7.93 -10.82 -10.37
C ARG A 266 8.35 -11.68 -9.19
N ILE A 267 8.01 -11.23 -7.98
CA ILE A 267 8.20 -11.96 -6.75
C ILE A 267 6.83 -12.25 -6.16
N GLN A 268 6.58 -13.51 -5.82
CA GLN A 268 5.44 -13.90 -5.01
C GLN A 268 5.96 -14.40 -3.68
N LEU A 269 5.55 -13.77 -2.59
CA LEU A 269 5.98 -14.15 -1.25
C LEU A 269 4.89 -13.87 -0.23
N ARG A 270 5.00 -14.54 0.91
CA ARG A 270 4.09 -14.32 2.04
C ARG A 270 4.83 -13.53 3.12
N VAL A 271 4.31 -12.37 3.47
CA VAL A 271 4.83 -11.51 4.53
C VAL A 271 3.73 -11.30 5.56
N GLN A 272 3.98 -11.61 6.81
CA GLN A 272 3.04 -11.41 7.91
C GLN A 272 1.64 -11.99 7.64
N GLY A 273 1.58 -13.17 7.02
CA GLY A 273 0.33 -13.86 6.69
C GLY A 273 -0.35 -13.40 5.40
N LYS A 274 0.06 -12.29 4.78
CA LYS A 274 -0.48 -11.77 3.53
C LYS A 274 0.27 -12.30 2.32
N GLU A 275 -0.44 -12.68 1.28
CA GLU A 275 0.16 -13.01 -0.01
C GLU A 275 0.41 -11.72 -0.80
N LEU A 276 1.69 -11.44 -1.02
CA LEU A 276 2.14 -10.29 -1.77
C LEU A 276 2.64 -10.70 -3.14
N ASP A 277 2.33 -9.86 -4.10
CA ASP A 277 2.82 -9.94 -5.46
C ASP A 277 3.60 -8.67 -5.76
N LEU A 278 4.91 -8.79 -5.96
CA LEU A 278 5.78 -7.66 -6.24
C LEU A 278 6.19 -7.69 -7.72
N ARG A 279 5.99 -6.57 -8.40
CA ARG A 279 6.60 -6.33 -9.70
C ARG A 279 7.94 -5.67 -9.48
N VAL A 280 8.97 -6.25 -10.03
CA VAL A 280 10.36 -5.84 -9.86
C VAL A 280 10.88 -5.33 -11.18
N SER A 281 11.44 -4.13 -11.19
CA SER A 281 12.17 -3.58 -12.33
C SER A 281 13.58 -3.20 -11.88
N THR A 282 14.58 -3.61 -12.66
CA THR A 282 15.98 -3.23 -12.45
C THR A 282 16.47 -2.43 -13.64
N VAL A 283 17.21 -1.36 -13.37
CA VAL A 283 17.84 -0.54 -14.41
C VAL A 283 19.29 -0.25 -14.06
N PRO A 284 20.22 -0.36 -15.01
CA PRO A 284 21.62 0.01 -14.79
C PRO A 284 21.74 1.52 -14.56
N THR A 285 22.55 1.89 -13.56
CA THR A 285 22.90 3.27 -13.24
C THR A 285 24.42 3.40 -13.11
N SER A 286 24.93 4.61 -12.93
CA SER A 286 26.36 4.89 -12.82
C SER A 286 27.04 4.18 -11.64
N PHE A 287 26.31 3.85 -10.59
CA PHE A 287 26.85 3.25 -9.36
C PHE A 287 26.32 1.82 -9.09
N GLY A 288 25.72 1.19 -10.09
CA GLY A 288 25.14 -0.15 -10.00
C GLY A 288 23.71 -0.19 -10.51
N GLU A 289 23.00 -1.30 -10.30
CA GLU A 289 21.61 -1.42 -10.72
C GLU A 289 20.68 -0.77 -9.68
N SER A 290 19.79 0.10 -10.11
CA SER A 290 18.67 0.58 -9.30
C SER A 290 17.52 -0.43 -9.39
N VAL A 291 16.85 -0.69 -8.28
CA VAL A 291 15.73 -1.61 -8.19
C VAL A 291 14.49 -0.89 -7.69
N VAL A 292 13.37 -1.11 -8.36
CA VAL A 292 12.05 -0.69 -7.89
C VAL A 292 11.17 -1.93 -7.77
N MET A 293 10.55 -2.10 -6.60
CA MET A 293 9.61 -3.18 -6.33
C MET A 293 8.25 -2.57 -6.01
N ARG A 294 7.26 -2.75 -6.89
CA ARG A 294 5.88 -2.35 -6.65
C ARG A 294 5.15 -3.45 -5.90
N ILE A 295 4.58 -3.11 -4.75
CA ILE A 295 3.83 -4.03 -3.90
C ILE A 295 2.38 -4.02 -4.32
N LEU A 296 1.85 -5.19 -4.70
CA LEU A 296 0.46 -5.41 -5.03
C LEU A 296 -0.17 -6.23 -3.89
N ASP A 297 -0.96 -5.57 -3.05
CA ASP A 297 -1.74 -6.23 -2.00
C ASP A 297 -3.09 -6.66 -2.62
N ARG A 298 -3.25 -7.96 -2.85
CA ARG A 298 -4.44 -8.51 -3.52
C ARG A 298 -5.68 -8.59 -2.62
N GLU A 299 -5.49 -8.61 -1.31
CA GLU A 299 -6.57 -8.87 -0.35
C GLU A 299 -7.23 -7.58 0.18
N SER A 300 -6.61 -6.41 0.04
CA SER A 300 -7.04 -5.17 0.73
C SER A 300 -7.91 -4.24 -0.11
N VAL A 301 -8.15 -4.53 -1.40
CA VAL A 301 -8.87 -3.58 -2.27
C VAL A 301 -10.38 -3.80 -2.17
N VAL A 302 -11.05 -2.83 -1.57
CA VAL A 302 -12.51 -2.74 -1.57
C VAL A 302 -12.94 -1.91 -2.77
N PHE A 303 -13.72 -2.52 -3.68
CA PHE A 303 -14.30 -1.83 -4.84
C PHE A 303 -15.62 -1.16 -4.46
N ASP A 304 -15.52 0.01 -3.84
CA ASP A 304 -16.66 0.81 -3.39
C ASP A 304 -16.49 2.28 -3.80
N PHE A 305 -17.53 2.88 -4.37
CA PHE A 305 -17.52 4.26 -4.83
C PHE A 305 -17.34 5.28 -3.70
N ALA A 306 -17.92 5.03 -2.53
CA ALA A 306 -17.81 5.94 -1.39
C ALA A 306 -16.36 6.01 -0.89
N SER A 307 -15.67 4.87 -0.83
CA SER A 307 -14.25 4.79 -0.46
C SER A 307 -13.34 5.53 -1.45
N LEU A 308 -13.71 5.56 -2.73
CA LEU A 308 -13.01 6.31 -3.77
C LEU A 308 -13.25 7.83 -3.67
N GLY A 309 -14.26 8.27 -2.92
CA GLY A 309 -14.60 9.67 -2.73
C GLY A 309 -15.73 10.19 -3.61
N PHE A 310 -16.54 9.29 -4.16
CA PHE A 310 -17.78 9.67 -4.80
C PHE A 310 -18.79 10.13 -3.75
N THR A 311 -19.39 11.30 -3.96
CA THR A 311 -20.58 11.70 -3.21
C THR A 311 -21.81 11.04 -3.81
N ASP A 312 -22.91 10.92 -3.06
CA ASP A 312 -24.13 10.23 -3.54
C ASP A 312 -24.64 10.80 -4.88
N SER A 313 -24.67 12.13 -5.01
CA SER A 313 -25.12 12.81 -6.23
C SER A 313 -24.16 12.59 -7.41
N PHE A 314 -22.86 12.54 -7.13
CA PHE A 314 -21.86 12.27 -8.15
C PHE A 314 -21.90 10.80 -8.60
N GLN A 315 -22.04 9.89 -7.65
CA GLN A 315 -22.18 8.46 -7.90
C GLN A 315 -23.42 8.17 -8.75
N SER A 316 -24.57 8.76 -8.41
CA SER A 316 -25.79 8.58 -9.20
C SER A 316 -25.58 8.98 -10.66
N ARG A 317 -25.02 10.17 -10.92
CA ARG A 317 -24.73 10.63 -12.28
C ARG A 317 -23.75 9.72 -13.03
N PHE A 318 -22.74 9.20 -12.34
CA PHE A 318 -21.76 8.28 -12.94
C PHE A 318 -22.40 6.93 -13.27
N VAL A 319 -23.20 6.38 -12.35
CA VAL A 319 -23.90 5.11 -12.54
C VAL A 319 -24.94 5.22 -13.66
N ASP A 320 -25.65 6.33 -13.78
CA ASP A 320 -26.60 6.57 -14.88
C ASP A 320 -25.92 6.49 -16.25
N VAL A 321 -24.68 6.97 -16.36
CA VAL A 321 -23.89 6.86 -17.59
C VAL A 321 -23.33 5.45 -17.77
N LEU A 322 -22.89 4.81 -16.70
CA LEU A 322 -22.37 3.44 -16.69
C LEU A 322 -23.40 2.39 -17.09
N GLN A 323 -24.68 2.63 -16.80
CA GLN A 323 -25.79 1.73 -17.13
C GLN A 323 -26.36 1.93 -18.54
N ARG A 324 -25.80 2.84 -19.33
CA ARG A 324 -26.20 2.98 -20.72
C ARG A 324 -25.88 1.70 -21.50
N PRO A 325 -26.76 1.26 -22.41
CA PRO A 325 -26.59 -0.01 -23.10
C PRO A 325 -25.37 -0.05 -24.03
N HIS A 326 -24.91 1.09 -24.51
CA HIS A 326 -23.77 1.22 -25.42
C HIS A 326 -23.10 2.58 -25.30
N GLY A 327 -21.94 2.72 -25.90
CA GLY A 327 -21.16 3.95 -25.90
C GLY A 327 -19.83 3.81 -25.14
N ILE A 328 -19.14 4.91 -24.95
CA ILE A 328 -17.80 4.93 -24.35
C ILE A 328 -17.84 5.77 -23.07
N LEU A 329 -17.37 5.19 -21.98
CA LEU A 329 -17.08 5.89 -20.73
C LEU A 329 -15.56 5.86 -20.49
N LEU A 330 -14.97 7.04 -20.36
CA LEU A 330 -13.53 7.21 -20.17
C LEU A 330 -13.20 7.66 -18.76
N VAL A 331 -12.11 7.14 -18.24
CA VAL A 331 -11.48 7.63 -16.99
C VAL A 331 -10.10 8.17 -17.34
N THR A 332 -9.82 9.43 -17.01
CA THR A 332 -8.57 10.07 -17.35
C THR A 332 -7.83 10.61 -16.13
N GLY A 333 -6.54 10.82 -16.27
CA GLY A 333 -5.64 11.35 -15.24
C GLY A 333 -4.23 10.78 -15.40
N PRO A 334 -3.24 11.31 -14.67
CA PRO A 334 -1.87 10.82 -14.70
C PRO A 334 -1.76 9.39 -14.16
N THR A 335 -0.58 8.80 -14.30
CA THR A 335 -0.26 7.51 -13.66
C THR A 335 -0.41 7.63 -12.14
N GLY A 336 -1.03 6.63 -11.51
CA GLY A 336 -1.26 6.65 -10.06
C GLY A 336 -2.46 7.48 -9.60
N SER A 337 -3.30 8.00 -10.51
CA SER A 337 -4.52 8.74 -10.15
C SER A 337 -5.70 7.85 -9.74
N GLY A 338 -5.55 6.52 -9.76
CA GLY A 338 -6.60 5.58 -9.35
C GLY A 338 -7.56 5.14 -10.47
N LYS A 339 -7.25 5.39 -11.75
CA LYS A 339 -8.10 5.05 -12.90
C LYS A 339 -8.55 3.58 -12.91
N THR A 340 -7.61 2.67 -12.76
CA THR A 340 -7.88 1.22 -12.75
C THR A 340 -8.83 0.84 -11.62
N THR A 341 -8.62 1.38 -10.42
CA THR A 341 -9.49 1.12 -9.26
C THR A 341 -10.92 1.61 -9.52
N THR A 342 -11.07 2.79 -10.13
CA THR A 342 -12.39 3.33 -10.51
C THR A 342 -13.07 2.47 -11.57
N LEU A 343 -12.33 2.03 -12.61
CA LEU A 343 -12.88 1.12 -13.62
C LEU A 343 -13.24 -0.24 -13.02
N TYR A 344 -12.44 -0.80 -12.14
CA TYR A 344 -12.75 -2.06 -11.48
C TYR A 344 -13.99 -1.94 -10.57
N THR A 345 -14.14 -0.81 -9.87
CA THR A 345 -15.35 -0.51 -9.10
C THR A 345 -16.57 -0.40 -10.01
N ALA A 346 -16.42 0.25 -11.17
CA ALA A 346 -17.48 0.34 -12.18
C ALA A 346 -17.85 -1.04 -12.73
N LEU A 347 -16.85 -1.84 -13.11
CA LEU A 347 -17.06 -3.22 -13.58
C LEU A 347 -17.75 -4.08 -12.53
N SER A 348 -17.29 -4.04 -11.28
CA SER A 348 -17.90 -4.79 -10.18
C SER A 348 -19.35 -4.41 -9.95
N LYS A 349 -19.72 -3.13 -10.20
CA LYS A 349 -21.10 -2.65 -10.05
C LYS A 349 -22.07 -3.21 -11.11
N ILE A 350 -21.58 -3.43 -12.34
CA ILE A 350 -22.40 -3.93 -13.46
C ILE A 350 -22.21 -5.42 -13.73
N ASN A 351 -21.32 -6.08 -13.00
CA ASN A 351 -21.03 -7.50 -13.14
C ASN A 351 -22.17 -8.34 -12.55
N THR A 352 -23.06 -8.78 -13.41
CA THR A 352 -24.17 -9.67 -13.08
C THR A 352 -24.10 -10.94 -13.94
N PRO A 353 -24.76 -12.04 -13.55
CA PRO A 353 -24.74 -13.28 -14.36
C PRO A 353 -25.20 -13.12 -15.80
N ASP A 354 -26.01 -12.11 -16.08
CA ASP A 354 -26.60 -11.85 -17.40
C ASP A 354 -25.73 -10.93 -18.28
N VAL A 355 -24.59 -10.43 -17.76
CA VAL A 355 -23.71 -9.48 -18.45
C VAL A 355 -22.35 -10.10 -18.68
N LYS A 356 -21.95 -10.20 -19.95
CA LYS A 356 -20.63 -10.70 -20.31
C LYS A 356 -19.63 -9.56 -20.42
N ILE A 357 -18.68 -9.54 -19.48
CA ILE A 357 -17.61 -8.53 -19.38
C ILE A 357 -16.29 -9.14 -19.81
N ILE A 358 -15.60 -8.48 -20.75
CA ILE A 358 -14.26 -8.88 -21.18
C ILE A 358 -13.34 -7.67 -21.09
N THR A 359 -12.16 -7.85 -20.50
CA THR A 359 -11.14 -6.81 -20.42
C THR A 359 -9.87 -7.17 -21.18
N VAL A 360 -9.13 -6.15 -21.62
CA VAL A 360 -7.74 -6.27 -22.05
C VAL A 360 -6.88 -5.24 -21.33
N GLU A 361 -5.81 -5.70 -20.68
CA GLU A 361 -5.03 -4.91 -19.72
C GLU A 361 -3.53 -5.17 -19.87
N ASP A 362 -2.70 -4.20 -19.49
CA ASP A 362 -1.23 -4.34 -19.52
C ASP A 362 -0.57 -3.76 -18.26
N PRO A 363 -0.41 -4.63 -17.25
CA PRO A 363 -0.98 -5.97 -17.08
C PRO A 363 -2.30 -5.94 -16.29
N VAL A 364 -2.92 -7.11 -16.07
CA VAL A 364 -4.04 -7.29 -15.13
C VAL A 364 -3.54 -7.00 -13.71
N GLU A 365 -4.16 -6.03 -13.02
CA GLU A 365 -3.76 -5.63 -11.65
C GLU A 365 -4.35 -6.57 -10.59
N TYR A 366 -5.66 -6.83 -10.67
CA TYR A 366 -6.40 -7.73 -9.78
C TYR A 366 -7.30 -8.63 -10.58
N GLN A 367 -7.49 -9.85 -10.13
CA GLN A 367 -8.46 -10.76 -10.71
C GLN A 367 -9.86 -10.44 -10.18
N LEU A 368 -10.80 -10.21 -11.09
CA LEU A 368 -12.20 -9.98 -10.78
C LEU A 368 -13.01 -11.23 -11.10
N GLU A 369 -13.72 -11.74 -10.11
CA GLU A 369 -14.59 -12.89 -10.30
C GLU A 369 -15.70 -12.58 -11.31
N GLY A 370 -16.00 -13.50 -12.21
CA GLY A 370 -17.05 -13.33 -13.24
C GLY A 370 -16.61 -12.52 -14.46
N ILE A 371 -15.40 -11.99 -14.52
CA ILE A 371 -14.89 -11.17 -15.61
C ILE A 371 -13.78 -11.89 -16.37
N ASN A 372 -13.87 -11.91 -17.71
CA ASN A 372 -12.82 -12.48 -18.56
C ASN A 372 -11.72 -11.44 -18.79
N GLN A 373 -10.60 -11.56 -18.09
CA GLN A 373 -9.48 -10.60 -18.17
C GLN A 373 -8.34 -11.15 -19.04
N ILE A 374 -8.01 -10.42 -20.10
CA ILE A 374 -6.93 -10.73 -21.03
C ILE A 374 -5.74 -9.83 -20.70
N GLN A 375 -4.58 -10.44 -20.47
CA GLN A 375 -3.34 -9.67 -20.36
C GLN A 375 -2.70 -9.51 -21.73
N ALA A 376 -2.44 -8.27 -22.14
CA ALA A 376 -1.68 -7.96 -23.33
C ALA A 376 -0.27 -8.56 -23.27
N LYS A 377 0.22 -9.04 -24.39
CA LYS A 377 1.56 -9.63 -24.56
C LYS A 377 2.14 -9.18 -25.90
N PRO A 378 2.63 -7.94 -26.02
CA PRO A 378 3.12 -7.41 -27.30
C PRO A 378 4.25 -8.24 -27.92
N GLN A 379 5.04 -8.94 -27.08
CA GLN A 379 6.14 -9.80 -27.55
C GLN A 379 5.68 -10.95 -28.47
N ILE A 380 4.41 -11.36 -28.37
CA ILE A 380 3.81 -12.39 -29.22
C ILE A 380 2.74 -11.82 -30.14
N GLY A 381 2.67 -10.47 -30.31
CA GLY A 381 1.69 -9.81 -31.16
C GLY A 381 0.30 -9.65 -30.55
N LEU A 382 0.10 -9.95 -29.27
CA LEU A 382 -1.17 -9.73 -28.56
C LEU A 382 -1.15 -8.36 -27.90
N ASP A 383 -1.25 -7.29 -28.69
CA ASP A 383 -1.44 -5.91 -28.22
C ASP A 383 -2.93 -5.59 -27.98
N PHE A 384 -3.22 -4.34 -27.57
CA PHE A 384 -4.59 -3.90 -27.30
C PHE A 384 -5.48 -4.02 -28.54
N ALA A 385 -5.01 -3.61 -29.72
CA ALA A 385 -5.80 -3.64 -30.95
C ALA A 385 -6.07 -5.09 -31.40
N ALA A 386 -5.07 -5.98 -31.37
CA ALA A 386 -5.23 -7.39 -31.72
C ALA A 386 -6.19 -8.12 -30.76
N ALA A 387 -6.05 -7.89 -29.45
CA ALA A 387 -6.97 -8.44 -28.46
C ALA A 387 -8.40 -7.94 -28.68
N LEU A 388 -8.58 -6.64 -28.87
CA LEU A 388 -9.89 -6.03 -29.05
C LEU A 388 -10.63 -6.56 -30.29
N ARG A 389 -9.93 -6.76 -31.43
CA ARG A 389 -10.49 -7.42 -32.62
C ARG A 389 -11.01 -8.83 -32.34
N SER A 390 -10.42 -9.51 -31.35
CA SER A 390 -10.86 -10.84 -30.95
C SER A 390 -12.02 -10.80 -29.95
N ILE A 391 -11.98 -9.83 -29.04
CA ILE A 391 -12.99 -9.62 -28.00
C ILE A 391 -14.37 -9.41 -28.62
N VAL A 392 -14.50 -8.57 -29.65
CA VAL A 392 -15.80 -8.27 -30.31
C VAL A 392 -16.47 -9.51 -30.93
N ARG A 393 -15.74 -10.61 -31.13
CA ARG A 393 -16.31 -11.87 -31.64
C ARG A 393 -16.64 -12.87 -30.51
N GLN A 394 -16.49 -12.45 -29.27
CA GLN A 394 -16.76 -13.27 -28.09
C GLN A 394 -18.13 -12.94 -27.44
N ASP A 395 -19.00 -12.23 -28.17
CA ASP A 395 -20.33 -11.83 -27.70
C ASP A 395 -20.28 -11.09 -26.33
N PRO A 396 -19.49 -10.02 -26.19
CA PRO A 396 -19.43 -9.24 -24.96
C PRO A 396 -20.57 -8.22 -24.91
N ASP A 397 -21.10 -7.94 -23.72
CA ASP A 397 -21.95 -6.78 -23.47
C ASP A 397 -21.10 -5.56 -23.10
N VAL A 398 -20.04 -5.79 -22.31
CA VAL A 398 -19.13 -4.76 -21.83
C VAL A 398 -17.69 -5.11 -22.17
N ILE A 399 -16.98 -4.15 -22.70
CA ILE A 399 -15.56 -4.25 -23.04
C ILE A 399 -14.78 -3.22 -22.22
N MET A 400 -13.74 -3.64 -21.51
CA MET A 400 -12.80 -2.70 -20.90
C MET A 400 -11.42 -2.80 -21.55
N ILE A 401 -10.90 -1.67 -21.97
CA ILE A 401 -9.57 -1.52 -22.56
C ILE A 401 -8.73 -0.76 -21.55
N GLY A 402 -7.62 -1.34 -21.10
CA GLY A 402 -6.75 -0.74 -20.09
C GLY A 402 -6.42 0.71 -20.39
N GLU A 403 -6.09 1.01 -21.65
CA GLU A 403 -5.87 2.38 -22.11
C GLU A 403 -5.96 2.48 -23.65
N MET A 404 -6.30 3.67 -24.14
CA MET A 404 -6.26 4.02 -25.56
C MET A 404 -5.06 4.93 -25.83
N ARG A 405 -4.02 4.39 -26.48
CA ARG A 405 -2.77 5.10 -26.80
C ARG A 405 -2.64 5.51 -28.26
N ASP A 406 -3.32 4.81 -29.14
CA ASP A 406 -3.19 4.91 -30.59
C ASP A 406 -4.54 4.96 -31.29
N LEU A 407 -4.53 5.48 -32.52
CA LEU A 407 -5.73 5.66 -33.33
C LEU A 407 -6.40 4.32 -33.68
N GLU A 408 -5.63 3.25 -33.86
CA GLU A 408 -6.16 1.94 -34.23
C GLU A 408 -7.03 1.37 -33.12
N THR A 409 -6.53 1.36 -31.89
CA THR A 409 -7.29 0.96 -30.68
C THR A 409 -8.53 1.83 -30.51
N CYS A 410 -8.42 3.16 -30.68
CA CYS A 410 -9.56 4.08 -30.59
C CYS A 410 -10.63 3.74 -31.62
N ARG A 411 -10.27 3.48 -32.89
CA ARG A 411 -11.22 3.15 -33.93
C ARG A 411 -11.98 1.87 -33.68
N ILE A 412 -11.31 0.82 -33.21
CA ILE A 412 -11.97 -0.45 -32.86
C ILE A 412 -12.91 -0.26 -31.66
N ALA A 413 -12.51 0.49 -30.64
CA ALA A 413 -13.33 0.84 -29.49
C ALA A 413 -14.60 1.58 -29.87
N ILE A 414 -14.48 2.59 -30.75
CA ILE A 414 -15.59 3.37 -31.27
C ILE A 414 -16.53 2.48 -32.11
N GLN A 415 -15.98 1.64 -32.98
CA GLN A 415 -16.77 0.71 -33.77
C GLN A 415 -17.55 -0.27 -32.87
N SER A 416 -16.93 -0.75 -31.79
CA SER A 416 -17.58 -1.60 -30.79
C SER A 416 -18.75 -0.87 -30.12
N ALA A 417 -18.57 0.40 -29.76
CA ALA A 417 -19.62 1.23 -29.17
C ALA A 417 -20.78 1.48 -30.14
N LEU A 418 -20.49 1.70 -31.43
CA LEU A 418 -21.52 1.88 -32.47
C LEU A 418 -22.30 0.59 -32.73
N THR A 419 -21.68 -0.57 -32.51
CA THR A 419 -22.34 -1.87 -32.72
C THR A 419 -23.07 -2.39 -31.47
N GLY A 420 -23.20 -1.58 -30.42
CA GLY A 420 -24.08 -1.87 -29.30
C GLY A 420 -23.37 -2.27 -28.00
N HIS A 421 -22.03 -2.16 -27.92
CA HIS A 421 -21.30 -2.51 -26.72
C HIS A 421 -21.05 -1.29 -25.83
N LEU A 422 -21.04 -1.49 -24.51
CA LEU A 422 -20.51 -0.52 -23.57
C LEU A 422 -18.99 -0.69 -23.49
N VAL A 423 -18.24 0.37 -23.80
CA VAL A 423 -16.78 0.37 -23.78
C VAL A 423 -16.29 1.25 -22.65
N LEU A 424 -15.46 0.70 -21.78
CA LEU A 424 -14.77 1.41 -20.71
C LEU A 424 -13.28 1.51 -21.05
N SER A 425 -12.65 2.67 -20.86
CA SER A 425 -11.21 2.78 -21.09
C SER A 425 -10.58 3.93 -20.32
N THR A 426 -9.24 4.05 -20.41
CA THR A 426 -8.51 5.18 -19.82
C THR A 426 -7.77 5.99 -20.85
N LEU A 427 -7.53 7.26 -20.48
CA LEU A 427 -6.65 8.19 -21.17
C LEU A 427 -5.66 8.81 -20.17
N HIS A 428 -4.68 9.51 -20.72
CA HIS A 428 -3.73 10.32 -19.94
C HIS A 428 -3.91 11.80 -20.30
N THR A 429 -4.91 12.46 -19.72
CA THR A 429 -5.13 13.90 -19.82
C THR A 429 -5.36 14.50 -18.45
N ASN A 430 -5.16 15.81 -18.33
CA ASN A 430 -5.24 16.52 -17.05
C ASN A 430 -6.68 16.91 -16.68
N SER A 431 -7.59 16.95 -17.65
CA SER A 431 -9.00 17.32 -17.46
C SER A 431 -9.92 16.44 -18.30
N ALA A 432 -11.20 16.44 -17.98
CA ALA A 432 -12.21 15.71 -18.74
C ALA A 432 -12.40 16.31 -20.15
N ALA A 433 -12.44 17.63 -20.27
CA ALA A 433 -12.49 18.32 -21.57
C ALA A 433 -11.23 18.03 -22.41
N GLY A 434 -10.05 18.00 -21.77
CA GLY A 434 -8.81 17.59 -22.42
C GLY A 434 -8.83 16.17 -22.98
N GLY A 435 -9.68 15.29 -22.44
CA GLY A 435 -9.90 13.96 -23.00
C GLY A 435 -10.52 13.99 -24.40
N ILE A 436 -11.43 14.91 -24.67
CA ILE A 436 -12.03 15.10 -25.99
C ILE A 436 -10.99 15.59 -26.98
N THR A 437 -10.27 16.67 -26.65
CA THR A 437 -9.25 17.23 -27.54
C THR A 437 -8.15 16.23 -27.82
N ARG A 438 -7.74 15.42 -26.82
CA ARG A 438 -6.76 14.36 -27.00
C ARG A 438 -7.16 13.32 -28.04
N LEU A 439 -8.44 12.89 -28.03
CA LEU A 439 -8.95 11.92 -29.02
C LEU A 439 -9.01 12.55 -30.41
N LEU A 440 -9.39 13.83 -30.54
CA LEU A 440 -9.36 14.57 -31.79
C LEU A 440 -7.92 14.68 -32.34
N ASP A 441 -6.95 14.99 -31.48
CA ASP A 441 -5.52 15.09 -31.81
C ASP A 441 -4.93 13.74 -32.26
N MET A 442 -5.42 12.64 -31.70
CA MET A 442 -5.05 11.30 -32.14
C MET A 442 -5.63 10.93 -33.51
N GLY A 443 -6.47 11.78 -34.08
CA GLY A 443 -7.06 11.59 -35.40
C GLY A 443 -8.41 10.90 -35.42
N VAL A 444 -9.10 10.85 -34.27
CA VAL A 444 -10.49 10.35 -34.22
C VAL A 444 -11.40 11.41 -34.81
N GLU A 445 -12.31 10.97 -35.65
CA GLU A 445 -13.28 11.84 -36.31
C GLU A 445 -14.31 12.41 -35.30
N ASP A 446 -14.58 13.71 -35.40
CA ASP A 446 -15.43 14.47 -34.47
C ASP A 446 -16.85 13.92 -34.33
N TYR A 447 -17.48 13.55 -35.46
CA TYR A 447 -18.85 12.99 -35.48
C TYR A 447 -18.90 11.62 -34.76
N LEU A 448 -17.84 10.84 -34.81
CA LEU A 448 -17.74 9.56 -34.07
C LEU A 448 -17.66 9.78 -32.56
N LEU A 449 -16.83 10.73 -32.12
CA LEU A 449 -16.75 11.09 -30.71
C LEU A 449 -18.09 11.61 -30.18
N GLY A 450 -18.70 12.53 -30.92
CA GLY A 450 -20.01 13.08 -30.55
C GLY A 450 -21.11 12.02 -30.42
N SER A 451 -21.04 10.94 -31.21
CA SER A 451 -22.05 9.87 -31.20
C SER A 451 -21.76 8.75 -30.19
N THR A 452 -20.51 8.52 -29.82
CA THR A 452 -20.13 7.34 -29.01
C THR A 452 -19.73 7.66 -27.59
N VAL A 453 -19.09 8.81 -27.32
CA VAL A 453 -18.66 9.14 -25.95
C VAL A 453 -19.88 9.52 -25.10
N ASN A 454 -20.10 8.78 -24.03
CA ASN A 454 -21.15 9.02 -23.03
C ASN A 454 -20.71 9.94 -21.91
N GLY A 455 -19.43 9.84 -21.50
CA GLY A 455 -18.87 10.67 -20.45
C GLY A 455 -17.38 10.46 -20.28
N ILE A 456 -16.74 11.44 -19.65
CA ILE A 456 -15.31 11.41 -19.30
C ILE A 456 -15.17 11.83 -17.84
N LEU A 457 -14.62 10.96 -17.04
CA LEU A 457 -14.25 11.20 -15.64
C LEU A 457 -12.78 11.53 -15.56
N ALA A 458 -12.40 12.73 -15.15
CA ALA A 458 -11.04 13.02 -14.80
C ALA A 458 -10.84 12.97 -13.28
N GLN A 459 -9.71 12.41 -12.85
CA GLN A 459 -9.44 12.22 -11.42
C GLN A 459 -7.97 12.35 -11.05
N ARG A 460 -7.74 12.79 -9.81
CA ARG A 460 -6.44 12.78 -9.14
C ARG A 460 -6.60 12.31 -7.70
N LEU A 461 -5.53 11.80 -7.09
CA LEU A 461 -5.54 11.38 -5.70
C LEU A 461 -4.93 12.45 -4.80
N VAL A 462 -5.64 12.79 -3.74
CA VAL A 462 -5.16 13.58 -2.61
C VAL A 462 -4.97 12.67 -1.40
N ARG A 463 -4.03 12.98 -0.52
CA ARG A 463 -3.87 12.29 0.75
C ARG A 463 -5.06 12.61 1.66
N ARG A 464 -5.58 11.61 2.30
CA ARG A 464 -6.70 11.74 3.25
C ARG A 464 -6.15 12.05 4.63
N LEU A 465 -6.69 13.06 5.28
CA LEU A 465 -6.37 13.36 6.67
C LEU A 465 -6.73 12.17 7.58
N ASP A 466 -5.88 11.92 8.56
CA ASP A 466 -6.21 10.96 9.62
C ASP A 466 -7.26 11.58 10.54
N PRO A 467 -8.48 11.03 10.60
CA PRO A 467 -9.56 11.63 11.39
C PRO A 467 -9.28 11.67 12.90
N GLU A 468 -8.36 10.79 13.37
CA GLU A 468 -7.99 10.73 14.79
C GLU A 468 -7.06 11.90 15.20
N THR A 469 -6.30 12.45 14.25
CA THR A 469 -5.27 13.46 14.55
C THR A 469 -5.51 14.80 13.86
N ALA A 470 -6.39 14.86 12.86
CA ALA A 470 -6.67 16.08 12.10
C ALA A 470 -7.18 17.22 13.00
N VAL A 471 -6.63 18.41 12.79
CA VAL A 471 -6.96 19.60 13.57
C VAL A 471 -7.64 20.63 12.70
N SER A 472 -8.87 21.04 13.07
CA SER A 472 -9.58 22.11 12.37
C SER A 472 -9.06 23.50 12.80
N TYR A 473 -9.05 24.44 11.88
CA TYR A 473 -8.72 25.85 12.13
C TYR A 473 -9.57 26.79 11.30
N GLU A 474 -9.68 28.02 11.74
CA GLU A 474 -10.33 29.10 10.98
C GLU A 474 -9.28 29.74 10.06
N PRO A 475 -9.48 29.70 8.72
CA PRO A 475 -8.56 30.34 7.78
C PRO A 475 -8.63 31.86 7.89
N SER A 476 -7.53 32.54 7.51
CA SER A 476 -7.52 33.99 7.48
C SER A 476 -8.45 34.54 6.39
N PRO A 477 -8.95 35.78 6.52
CA PRO A 477 -9.79 36.40 5.50
C PRO A 477 -9.14 36.45 4.11
N GLU A 478 -7.82 36.58 4.06
CA GLU A 478 -7.05 36.57 2.82
C GLU A 478 -7.14 35.19 2.12
N VAL A 479 -7.00 34.11 2.87
CA VAL A 479 -7.15 32.73 2.36
C VAL A 479 -8.58 32.49 1.89
N ILE A 480 -9.57 32.93 2.65
CA ILE A 480 -10.99 32.82 2.27
C ILE A 480 -11.24 33.52 0.93
N ALA A 481 -10.74 34.75 0.78
CA ALA A 481 -10.91 35.53 -0.44
C ALA A 481 -10.11 34.98 -1.62
N GLN A 482 -8.85 34.57 -1.39
CA GLN A 482 -7.97 34.07 -2.43
C GLN A 482 -8.51 32.79 -3.09
N PHE A 483 -9.08 31.89 -2.31
CA PHE A 483 -9.59 30.60 -2.78
C PHE A 483 -11.12 30.59 -2.90
N GLU A 484 -11.77 31.74 -2.75
CA GLU A 484 -13.23 31.93 -2.88
C GLU A 484 -14.05 30.92 -2.05
N LEU A 485 -13.56 30.59 -0.83
CA LEU A 485 -14.11 29.50 -0.02
C LEU A 485 -15.59 29.68 0.33
N GLU A 486 -16.08 30.92 0.38
CA GLU A 486 -17.49 31.26 0.64
C GLU A 486 -18.44 30.62 -0.36
N LYS A 487 -18.03 30.48 -1.65
CA LYS A 487 -18.85 29.85 -2.70
C LYS A 487 -19.16 28.38 -2.39
N TYR A 488 -18.27 27.72 -1.66
CA TYR A 488 -18.33 26.28 -1.40
C TYR A 488 -18.82 25.96 0.01
N ALA A 489 -18.82 26.92 0.92
CA ALA A 489 -19.20 26.74 2.32
C ALA A 489 -20.70 26.53 2.55
N GLY A 490 -21.55 26.90 1.55
CA GLY A 490 -23.02 26.75 1.66
C GLY A 490 -23.63 27.47 2.87
N GLY A 491 -23.07 28.61 3.26
CA GLY A 491 -23.52 29.41 4.44
C GLY A 491 -23.08 28.83 5.79
N LYS A 492 -22.27 27.80 5.83
CA LYS A 492 -21.68 27.25 7.06
C LYS A 492 -20.42 28.01 7.45
N PRO A 493 -20.00 28.00 8.73
CA PRO A 493 -18.72 28.54 9.13
C PRO A 493 -17.57 27.86 8.35
N ILE A 494 -16.68 28.68 7.79
CA ILE A 494 -15.56 28.20 7.01
C ILE A 494 -14.49 27.66 7.95
N ARG A 495 -14.20 26.37 7.85
CA ARG A 495 -13.13 25.70 8.56
C ARG A 495 -12.28 24.91 7.58
N LEU A 496 -10.98 25.02 7.74
CA LEU A 496 -10.00 24.16 7.07
C LEU A 496 -9.36 23.22 8.09
N TRP A 497 -8.65 22.25 7.60
CA TRP A 497 -8.05 21.20 8.41
C TRP A 497 -6.57 21.05 8.06
N LYS A 498 -5.77 20.74 9.07
CA LYS A 498 -4.35 20.44 8.92
C LYS A 498 -4.03 19.07 9.53
N PRO A 499 -2.98 18.38 9.04
CA PRO A 499 -2.58 17.12 9.60
C PRO A 499 -2.07 17.34 11.02
N GLY A 500 -2.56 16.53 11.95
CA GLY A 500 -2.00 16.43 13.30
C GLY A 500 -0.99 15.28 13.31
N SER A 501 0.14 15.49 13.98
CA SER A 501 1.15 14.46 14.14
C SER A 501 0.83 13.59 15.34
N SER A 502 0.94 12.27 15.18
CA SER A 502 1.01 11.32 16.29
C SER A 502 2.22 10.43 16.09
N ALA A 503 2.68 9.79 17.16
CA ALA A 503 3.81 8.87 17.03
C ALA A 503 3.49 7.65 16.14
N ALA A 504 2.19 7.25 16.03
CA ALA A 504 1.74 6.19 15.09
C ALA A 504 1.64 6.67 13.65
N ASN A 505 1.40 7.97 13.46
CA ASN A 505 1.22 8.56 12.16
C ASN A 505 1.85 9.96 12.14
N PRO A 506 3.18 10.04 11.96
CA PRO A 506 3.89 11.31 11.94
C PRO A 506 3.45 12.24 10.81
N SER A 507 2.95 11.68 9.72
CA SER A 507 2.49 12.46 8.56
C SER A 507 1.12 13.11 8.78
N GLY A 508 0.30 12.57 9.68
CA GLY A 508 -1.10 12.98 9.88
C GLY A 508 -2.03 12.68 8.71
N TYR A 509 -1.57 11.88 7.73
CA TYR A 509 -2.37 11.41 6.61
C TYR A 509 -2.52 9.89 6.65
N ARG A 510 -3.68 9.39 6.22
CA ARG A 510 -3.98 7.96 6.20
C ARG A 510 -4.75 7.56 4.95
N GLY A 511 -4.04 7.04 3.97
CA GLY A 511 -4.60 6.65 2.68
C GLY A 511 -4.85 7.83 1.76
N ARG A 512 -5.54 7.56 0.66
CA ARG A 512 -5.81 8.54 -0.41
C ARG A 512 -7.26 8.51 -0.80
N GLN A 513 -7.75 9.60 -1.38
CA GLN A 513 -9.09 9.72 -1.94
C GLN A 513 -9.02 10.50 -3.24
N ALA A 514 -9.90 10.22 -4.19
CA ALA A 514 -9.93 10.96 -5.45
C ALA A 514 -10.64 12.30 -5.29
N ILE A 515 -10.13 13.29 -6.01
CA ILE A 515 -10.88 14.49 -6.42
C ILE A 515 -11.19 14.32 -7.90
N MET A 516 -12.38 14.71 -8.31
CA MET A 516 -12.94 14.30 -9.59
C MET A 516 -13.72 15.40 -10.26
N GLU A 517 -13.72 15.35 -11.60
CA GLU A 517 -14.65 16.08 -12.45
C GLU A 517 -15.28 15.13 -13.47
N PHE A 518 -16.56 15.24 -13.72
CA PHE A 518 -17.26 14.33 -14.61
C PHE A 518 -18.04 15.09 -15.68
N LEU A 519 -17.54 15.01 -16.89
CA LEU A 519 -18.19 15.54 -18.09
C LEU A 519 -19.15 14.47 -18.64
N VAL A 520 -20.44 14.78 -18.65
CA VAL A 520 -21.48 13.94 -19.28
C VAL A 520 -21.81 14.52 -20.64
N MET A 521 -21.69 13.73 -21.69
CA MET A 521 -21.93 14.18 -23.04
C MET A 521 -23.40 14.58 -23.23
N SER A 522 -23.62 15.84 -23.55
CA SER A 522 -24.91 16.47 -23.87
C SER A 522 -24.98 16.92 -25.32
N ASP A 523 -26.15 17.29 -25.80
CA ASP A 523 -26.28 17.79 -27.17
C ASP A 523 -25.56 19.11 -27.44
N PRO A 524 -25.49 20.08 -26.48
CA PRO A 524 -24.62 21.25 -26.64
C PRO A 524 -23.14 20.87 -26.74
N LEU A 525 -22.66 19.95 -25.88
CA LEU A 525 -21.28 19.48 -25.91
C LEU A 525 -20.96 18.73 -27.21
N ARG A 526 -21.88 17.90 -27.74
CA ARG A 526 -21.71 17.24 -29.03
C ARG A 526 -21.52 18.26 -30.17
N ARG A 527 -22.27 19.37 -30.16
CA ARG A 527 -22.10 20.44 -31.14
C ARG A 527 -20.70 21.08 -31.05
N LEU A 528 -20.18 21.33 -29.85
CA LEU A 528 -18.82 21.85 -29.66
C LEU A 528 -17.76 20.86 -30.15
N VAL A 529 -17.94 19.56 -29.89
CA VAL A 529 -17.05 18.52 -30.40
C VAL A 529 -17.03 18.50 -31.93
N MET A 530 -18.19 18.58 -32.55
CA MET A 530 -18.35 18.66 -34.04
C MET A 530 -17.69 19.92 -34.62
N GLN A 531 -17.63 21.00 -33.86
CA GLN A 531 -16.96 22.25 -34.25
C GLN A 531 -15.46 22.25 -33.93
N ARG A 532 -14.95 21.18 -33.32
CA ARG A 532 -13.58 21.05 -32.80
C ARG A 532 -13.21 22.20 -31.87
N ALA A 533 -14.16 22.61 -31.03
CA ALA A 533 -13.95 23.63 -30.03
C ALA A 533 -12.78 23.26 -29.09
N ASP A 534 -12.09 24.25 -28.56
CA ASP A 534 -11.00 24.02 -27.61
C ASP A 534 -11.50 23.48 -26.26
N ALA A 535 -10.58 22.94 -25.45
CA ALA A 535 -10.93 22.37 -24.16
C ALA A 535 -11.58 23.37 -23.20
N GLY A 536 -11.23 24.66 -23.29
CA GLY A 536 -11.80 25.71 -22.43
C GLY A 536 -13.28 25.98 -22.75
N GLU A 537 -13.67 25.97 -24.04
CA GLU A 537 -15.06 26.12 -24.45
C GLU A 537 -15.89 24.92 -24.03
N VAL A 538 -15.33 23.69 -24.20
CA VAL A 538 -15.97 22.45 -23.75
C VAL A 538 -16.15 22.46 -22.24
N GLU A 539 -15.14 22.84 -21.46
CA GLU A 539 -15.21 22.93 -20.00
C GLU A 539 -16.25 23.96 -19.57
N LYS A 540 -16.24 25.15 -20.19
CA LYS A 540 -17.21 26.22 -19.88
C LYS A 540 -18.65 25.75 -20.08
N GLN A 541 -18.93 25.02 -21.16
CA GLN A 541 -20.25 24.46 -21.41
C GLN A 541 -20.59 23.38 -20.39
N ALA A 542 -19.65 22.45 -20.11
CA ALA A 542 -19.87 21.40 -19.12
C ALA A 542 -20.15 21.97 -17.72
N ARG A 543 -19.46 23.03 -17.33
CA ARG A 543 -19.72 23.75 -16.06
C ARG A 543 -21.09 24.43 -16.05
N ALA A 544 -21.51 25.01 -17.16
CA ALA A 544 -22.86 25.59 -17.29
C ALA A 544 -23.95 24.52 -17.11
N GLU A 545 -23.65 23.25 -17.44
CA GLU A 545 -24.53 22.09 -17.24
C GLU A 545 -24.34 21.40 -15.87
N GLY A 546 -23.58 22.00 -14.96
CA GLY A 546 -23.43 21.55 -13.58
C GLY A 546 -22.24 20.60 -13.33
N MET A 547 -21.28 20.54 -14.24
CA MET A 547 -20.00 19.89 -13.95
C MET A 547 -19.25 20.73 -12.91
N ARG A 548 -18.73 20.08 -11.87
CA ARG A 548 -17.74 20.65 -10.97
C ARG A 548 -16.36 20.24 -11.43
N THR A 549 -15.41 21.16 -11.39
CA THR A 549 -14.01 20.86 -11.68
C THR A 549 -13.38 20.06 -10.55
N MET A 550 -12.25 19.39 -10.82
CA MET A 550 -11.48 18.69 -9.77
C MET A 550 -11.06 19.65 -8.64
N TYR A 551 -10.71 20.88 -8.98
CA TYR A 551 -10.40 21.91 -8.00
C TYR A 551 -11.60 22.18 -7.06
N GLU A 552 -12.78 22.40 -7.63
CA GLU A 552 -14.01 22.65 -6.87
C GLU A 552 -14.41 21.47 -5.97
N ASP A 553 -14.26 20.23 -6.48
CA ASP A 553 -14.47 19.00 -5.69
C ASP A 553 -13.44 18.90 -4.55
N GLY A 554 -12.18 19.23 -4.84
CA GLY A 554 -11.10 19.27 -3.86
C GLY A 554 -11.35 20.28 -2.75
N ILE A 555 -11.77 21.51 -3.08
CA ILE A 555 -12.14 22.55 -2.11
C ILE A 555 -13.29 22.06 -1.21
N ALA A 556 -14.33 21.46 -1.79
CA ALA A 556 -15.45 20.92 -1.01
C ALA A 556 -14.97 19.82 -0.03
N LYS A 557 -14.05 18.95 -0.45
CA LYS A 557 -13.45 17.92 0.41
C LYS A 557 -12.51 18.49 1.48
N SER A 558 -11.80 19.59 1.20
CA SER A 558 -10.97 20.26 2.21
C SER A 558 -11.82 20.93 3.29
N LEU A 559 -12.93 21.56 2.93
CA LEU A 559 -13.89 22.12 3.88
C LEU A 559 -14.58 21.04 4.72
N ALA A 560 -14.76 19.84 4.15
CA ALA A 560 -15.31 18.69 4.86
C ALA A 560 -14.30 17.96 5.76
N GLY A 561 -13.02 18.37 5.78
CA GLY A 561 -11.99 17.74 6.60
C GLY A 561 -11.46 16.40 6.05
N VAL A 562 -11.71 16.11 4.78
CA VAL A 562 -11.23 14.88 4.13
C VAL A 562 -9.75 14.99 3.76
N THR A 563 -9.34 16.17 3.29
CA THR A 563 -7.97 16.48 2.88
C THR A 563 -7.61 17.92 3.25
N THR A 564 -6.40 18.36 2.96
CA THR A 564 -5.99 19.76 3.17
C THR A 564 -6.09 20.57 1.89
N LEU A 565 -6.15 21.88 2.02
CA LEU A 565 -6.12 22.80 0.89
C LEU A 565 -4.81 22.66 0.09
N GLU A 566 -3.69 22.48 0.78
CA GLU A 566 -2.37 22.31 0.18
C GLU A 566 -2.30 21.05 -0.71
N GLU A 567 -2.92 19.95 -0.29
CA GLU A 567 -3.01 18.73 -1.11
C GLU A 567 -3.82 18.97 -2.38
N VAL A 568 -4.92 19.70 -2.29
CA VAL A 568 -5.73 20.06 -3.46
C VAL A 568 -4.91 20.89 -4.43
N LEU A 569 -4.25 21.94 -3.93
CA LEU A 569 -3.39 22.82 -4.75
C LEU A 569 -2.24 22.04 -5.39
N ARG A 570 -1.57 21.17 -4.63
CA ARG A 570 -0.46 20.34 -5.12
C ARG A 570 -0.84 19.54 -6.36
N VAL A 571 -2.04 18.97 -6.41
CA VAL A 571 -2.44 18.10 -7.52
C VAL A 571 -3.23 18.81 -8.61
N THR A 572 -3.74 20.02 -8.37
CA THR A 572 -4.51 20.78 -9.36
C THR A 572 -3.72 21.88 -10.06
N GLN A 573 -2.60 22.35 -9.46
CA GLN A 573 -1.73 23.38 -10.06
C GLN A 573 -0.64 22.83 -10.98
N GLU A 574 -0.42 21.52 -11.01
CA GLU A 574 0.53 20.86 -11.92
C GLU A 574 -0.06 20.61 -13.33
N GLY A 575 -1.11 21.33 -13.71
CA GLY A 575 -1.81 21.21 -14.99
C GLY A 575 -1.58 22.37 -15.94
#